data_8ac0cf76b0332930cf14ea5a9b0b78ae
#
_entry.id   8ac0cf76b0332930cf14ea5a9b0b78ae
#
_cell.length_a   1.000
_cell.length_b   1.000
_cell.length_c   1.000
_cell.angle_alpha   90.00
_cell.angle_beta   90.00
_cell.angle_gamma   90.00
#
_symmetry.space_group_name_H-M   'P 1'
#
loop_
_entity.id
_entity.type
_entity.pdbx_description
1 polymer ?
#
loop_
_entity_poly.entity_id
_entity_poly.type
_entity_poly.pdbx_seq_one_letter_code
_entity_poly.pdbx_strand_id
1 'polypeptide(L)'
;MKQQQGFTLVELIMVIVIIGIISATAAARFSGRSEFDAQLTRDQAISVIRQIQISAMQGYGQPLQVTDSCLGVCESAVTESDDSLREAQTNTTFALTKAESPTSILYFNLLGQPTSGSATNAALVCTNGCTITITAKNKQTASICINSQGYVYKKKDDEVCGK
;
A
#
# COMPACT_ATOMS: atom_id res chain seq x y z
N MET A 1 5.59 59.66 -15.16
CA MET A 1 6.33 58.57 -15.80
C MET A 1 6.99 57.75 -14.69
N LYS A 2 6.62 56.48 -14.48
CA LYS A 2 7.30 55.58 -13.53
C LYS A 2 8.55 55.04 -14.22
N GLN A 3 9.73 55.31 -13.66
CA GLN A 3 10.99 54.73 -14.11
C GLN A 3 10.93 53.22 -13.83
N GLN A 4 11.05 52.43 -14.87
CA GLN A 4 11.27 50.97 -14.72
C GLN A 4 12.75 50.80 -14.36
N GLN A 5 12.99 50.38 -13.10
CA GLN A 5 14.31 49.95 -12.68
C GLN A 5 14.58 48.55 -13.21
N GLY A 6 15.57 48.43 -14.08
CA GLY A 6 16.03 47.12 -14.58
C GLY A 6 16.89 46.41 -13.53
N PHE A 7 16.92 45.07 -13.57
CA PHE A 7 17.80 44.24 -12.75
C PHE A 7 19.26 44.53 -13.04
N THR A 8 20.06 44.57 -11.98
CA THR A 8 21.52 44.70 -12.11
C THR A 8 22.15 43.35 -12.50
N LEU A 9 23.25 43.38 -13.23
CA LEU A 9 23.99 42.19 -13.61
C LEU A 9 24.44 41.37 -12.38
N VAL A 10 24.80 42.02 -11.29
CA VAL A 10 25.21 41.43 -10.01
C VAL A 10 24.05 40.65 -9.37
N GLU A 11 22.83 41.22 -9.40
CA GLU A 11 21.63 40.60 -8.85
C GLU A 11 21.29 39.30 -9.61
N LEU A 12 21.44 39.29 -10.94
CA LEU A 12 21.25 38.09 -11.74
C LEU A 12 22.28 37.01 -11.40
N ILE A 13 23.56 37.37 -11.26
CA ILE A 13 24.61 36.38 -10.91
C ILE A 13 24.37 35.82 -9.52
N MET A 14 23.99 36.60 -8.53
CA MET A 14 23.68 36.12 -7.20
C MET A 14 22.54 35.08 -7.22
N VAL A 15 21.47 35.34 -7.97
CA VAL A 15 20.34 34.44 -8.07
C VAL A 15 20.73 33.09 -8.68
N ILE A 16 21.50 33.08 -9.79
CA ILE A 16 21.91 31.81 -10.42
C ILE A 16 22.86 31.01 -9.54
N VAL A 17 23.75 31.66 -8.76
CA VAL A 17 24.62 30.99 -7.79
C VAL A 17 23.82 30.34 -6.68
N ILE A 18 22.84 31.04 -6.10
CA ILE A 18 21.96 30.50 -5.04
C ILE A 18 21.15 29.33 -5.57
N ILE A 19 20.53 29.44 -6.76
CA ILE A 19 19.78 28.34 -7.39
C ILE A 19 20.71 27.15 -7.66
N GLY A 20 21.95 27.38 -8.11
CA GLY A 20 22.92 26.33 -8.34
C GLY A 20 23.24 25.51 -7.07
N ILE A 21 23.48 26.19 -5.95
CA ILE A 21 23.75 25.53 -4.65
C ILE A 21 22.52 24.74 -4.17
N ILE A 22 21.32 25.35 -4.24
CA ILE A 22 20.07 24.68 -3.82
C ILE A 22 19.78 23.47 -4.70
N SER A 23 20.01 23.56 -6.02
CA SER A 23 19.77 22.45 -6.95
C SER A 23 20.63 21.24 -6.65
N ALA A 24 21.92 21.45 -6.31
CA ALA A 24 22.84 20.37 -5.95
C ALA A 24 22.40 19.62 -4.68
N THR A 25 21.90 20.33 -3.68
CA THR A 25 21.41 19.71 -2.43
C THR A 25 20.03 19.07 -2.61
N ALA A 26 19.16 19.62 -3.45
CA ALA A 26 17.83 19.07 -3.73
C ALA A 26 17.92 17.74 -4.48
N ALA A 27 18.81 17.61 -5.47
CA ALA A 27 18.98 16.38 -6.24
C ALA A 27 19.29 15.17 -5.35
N ALA A 28 20.13 15.34 -4.33
CA ALA A 28 20.47 14.27 -3.38
C ALA A 28 19.28 13.84 -2.50
N ARG A 29 18.34 14.73 -2.24
CA ARG A 29 17.12 14.43 -1.43
C ARG A 29 16.04 13.70 -2.22
N PHE A 30 15.98 13.87 -3.54
CA PHE A 30 14.99 13.20 -4.37
C PHE A 30 15.28 11.72 -4.61
N SER A 31 16.54 11.28 -4.46
CA SER A 31 16.91 9.86 -4.61
C SER A 31 16.43 8.96 -3.48
N GLY A 32 16.01 9.50 -2.33
CA GLY A 32 15.56 8.73 -1.16
C GLY A 32 14.07 8.39 -1.12
N ARG A 33 13.27 8.76 -2.12
CA ARG A 33 11.81 8.50 -2.09
C ARG A 33 11.46 7.02 -2.15
N SER A 34 12.23 6.22 -2.86
CA SER A 34 11.99 4.78 -3.00
C SER A 34 12.17 3.99 -1.69
N GLU A 35 12.83 4.57 -0.68
CA GLU A 35 13.03 3.89 0.61
C GLU A 35 11.76 3.78 1.45
N PHE A 36 10.75 4.59 1.16
CA PHE A 36 9.50 4.60 1.91
C PHE A 36 8.31 3.99 1.16
N ASP A 37 8.49 3.58 -0.10
CA ASP A 37 7.40 3.11 -0.96
C ASP A 37 6.69 1.89 -0.35
N ALA A 38 7.43 0.90 0.16
CA ALA A 38 6.84 -0.29 0.77
C ALA A 38 6.03 0.04 2.04
N GLN A 39 6.51 0.97 2.87
CA GLN A 39 5.81 1.35 4.11
C GLN A 39 4.58 2.20 3.83
N LEU A 40 4.66 3.12 2.88
CA LEU A 40 3.52 3.94 2.46
C LEU A 40 2.42 3.05 1.84
N THR A 41 2.82 2.16 0.94
CA THR A 41 1.89 1.19 0.32
C THR A 41 1.28 0.25 1.36
N ARG A 42 2.02 -0.16 2.39
CA ARG A 42 1.48 -0.95 3.51
C ARG A 42 0.37 -0.21 4.23
N ASP A 43 0.55 1.07 4.51
CA ASP A 43 -0.44 1.86 5.23
C ASP A 43 -1.70 2.08 4.38
N GLN A 44 -1.55 2.29 3.08
CA GLN A 44 -2.66 2.33 2.13
C GLN A 44 -3.35 0.95 2.03
N ALA A 45 -2.60 -0.14 1.96
CA ALA A 45 -3.14 -1.49 1.89
C ALA A 45 -3.97 -1.86 3.13
N ILE A 46 -3.55 -1.45 4.33
CA ILE A 46 -4.36 -1.62 5.55
C ILE A 46 -5.70 -0.90 5.42
N SER A 47 -5.74 0.29 4.84
CA SER A 47 -6.97 1.05 4.62
C SER A 47 -7.89 0.34 3.63
N VAL A 48 -7.36 -0.14 2.49
CA VAL A 48 -8.11 -0.90 1.48
C VAL A 48 -8.68 -2.19 2.07
N ILE A 49 -7.88 -2.96 2.82
CA ILE A 49 -8.35 -4.20 3.46
C ILE A 49 -9.49 -3.91 4.43
N ARG A 50 -9.37 -2.88 5.27
CA ARG A 50 -10.42 -2.48 6.22
C ARG A 50 -11.69 -2.02 5.51
N GLN A 51 -11.59 -1.33 4.39
CA GLN A 51 -12.74 -0.92 3.58
C GLN A 51 -13.48 -2.15 3.03
N ILE A 52 -12.76 -3.13 2.49
CA ILE A 52 -13.34 -4.40 2.04
C ILE A 52 -14.00 -5.15 3.20
N GLN A 53 -13.39 -5.18 4.39
CA GLN A 53 -14.01 -5.77 5.58
C GLN A 53 -15.32 -5.09 5.96
N ILE A 54 -15.34 -3.75 5.99
CA ILE A 54 -16.55 -2.99 6.32
C ILE A 54 -17.66 -3.26 5.29
N SER A 55 -17.33 -3.30 4.00
CA SER A 55 -18.28 -3.65 2.94
C SER A 55 -18.84 -5.06 3.13
N ALA A 56 -17.99 -6.03 3.50
CA ALA A 56 -18.43 -7.40 3.80
C ALA A 56 -19.36 -7.48 5.02
N MET A 57 -19.06 -6.74 6.09
CA MET A 57 -19.89 -6.64 7.28
C MET A 57 -21.27 -6.00 6.99
N GLN A 58 -21.36 -5.18 5.93
CA GLN A 58 -22.60 -4.57 5.45
C GLN A 58 -23.36 -5.47 4.45
N GLY A 59 -22.85 -6.66 4.15
CA GLY A 59 -23.46 -7.60 3.19
C GLY A 59 -23.06 -7.36 1.72
N TYR A 60 -22.16 -6.42 1.43
CA TYR A 60 -21.64 -6.12 0.08
C TYR A 60 -20.26 -6.71 -0.14
N GLY A 61 -19.99 -7.91 0.38
CA GLY A 61 -18.68 -8.52 0.44
C GLY A 61 -18.04 -8.80 -0.92
N GLN A 62 -17.10 -7.96 -1.33
CA GLN A 62 -16.15 -8.28 -2.41
C GLN A 62 -14.95 -9.04 -1.82
N PRO A 63 -14.36 -10.00 -2.57
CA PRO A 63 -13.17 -10.68 -2.10
C PRO A 63 -11.95 -9.75 -2.11
N LEU A 64 -11.12 -9.87 -1.09
CA LEU A 64 -9.76 -9.32 -1.11
C LEU A 64 -8.89 -10.23 -1.98
N GLN A 65 -8.47 -9.74 -3.12
CA GLN A 65 -7.51 -10.41 -4.00
C GLN A 65 -6.11 -9.84 -3.74
N VAL A 66 -5.11 -10.70 -3.69
CA VAL A 66 -3.71 -10.31 -3.56
C VAL A 66 -2.92 -11.03 -4.64
N THR A 67 -2.57 -10.31 -5.68
CA THR A 67 -1.72 -10.78 -6.78
C THR A 67 -0.44 -9.96 -6.80
N ASP A 68 0.56 -10.38 -7.54
CA ASP A 68 1.83 -9.62 -7.65
C ASP A 68 1.60 -8.16 -8.06
N SER A 69 0.58 -7.89 -8.88
CA SER A 69 0.33 -6.56 -9.45
C SER A 69 -0.84 -5.82 -8.83
N CYS A 70 -1.63 -6.45 -7.94
CA CYS A 70 -2.84 -5.84 -7.39
C CYS A 70 -3.18 -6.39 -6.00
N LEU A 71 -3.58 -5.49 -5.09
CA LEU A 71 -4.14 -5.79 -3.78
C LEU A 71 -5.48 -5.05 -3.65
N GLY A 72 -6.55 -5.78 -3.39
CA GLY A 72 -7.90 -5.22 -3.23
C GLY A 72 -8.93 -5.90 -4.11
N VAL A 73 -9.86 -5.15 -4.67
CA VAL A 73 -10.82 -5.62 -5.69
C VAL A 73 -10.15 -5.49 -7.06
N CYS A 74 -9.62 -6.61 -7.57
CA CYS A 74 -8.71 -6.64 -8.72
C CYS A 74 -9.39 -7.00 -10.05
N GLU A 75 -10.65 -6.70 -10.25
CA GLU A 75 -11.35 -7.01 -11.52
C GLU A 75 -10.77 -6.24 -12.70
N SER A 76 -10.64 -6.95 -13.85
CA SER A 76 -9.92 -6.45 -15.03
C SER A 76 -10.57 -5.27 -15.76
N ALA A 77 -11.80 -4.92 -15.42
CA ALA A 77 -12.61 -3.94 -16.17
C ALA A 77 -12.92 -2.66 -15.39
N VAL A 78 -12.51 -2.56 -14.14
CA VAL A 78 -12.84 -1.38 -13.33
C VAL A 78 -11.68 -0.40 -13.41
N THR A 79 -11.92 0.71 -14.07
CA THR A 79 -11.17 1.96 -13.90
C THR A 79 -10.95 2.20 -12.41
N GLU A 80 -9.71 2.51 -12.06
CA GLU A 80 -9.22 2.99 -10.76
C GLU A 80 -10.28 3.06 -9.66
N SER A 81 -10.45 1.93 -8.96
CA SER A 81 -11.32 1.86 -7.78
C SER A 81 -10.47 2.22 -6.57
N ASP A 82 -11.00 3.06 -5.68
CA ASP A 82 -10.38 3.37 -4.40
C ASP A 82 -10.19 2.11 -3.51
N ASP A 83 -10.79 0.98 -3.92
CA ASP A 83 -10.74 -0.31 -3.25
C ASP A 83 -9.59 -1.21 -3.72
N SER A 84 -8.64 -0.69 -4.49
CA SER A 84 -7.49 -1.47 -4.96
C SER A 84 -6.21 -0.65 -5.08
N LEU A 85 -5.08 -1.32 -4.85
CA LEU A 85 -3.73 -0.82 -5.10
C LEU A 85 -3.10 -1.62 -6.22
N ARG A 86 -2.53 -0.97 -7.23
CA ARG A 86 -1.89 -1.61 -8.37
C ARG A 86 -0.40 -1.29 -8.42
N GLU A 87 0.42 -2.24 -8.86
CA GLU A 87 1.88 -2.06 -8.99
C GLU A 87 2.25 -0.83 -9.82
N ALA A 88 1.52 -0.57 -10.90
CA ALA A 88 1.76 0.58 -11.77
C ALA A 88 1.65 1.93 -11.05
N GLN A 89 0.87 2.00 -9.98
CA GLN A 89 0.65 3.21 -9.17
C GLN A 89 1.61 3.29 -7.98
N THR A 90 1.93 2.14 -7.38
CA THR A 90 2.64 2.07 -6.09
C THR A 90 4.12 1.73 -6.22
N ASN A 91 4.58 1.26 -7.39
CA ASN A 91 5.92 0.71 -7.59
C ASN A 91 6.26 -0.46 -6.65
N THR A 92 5.25 -1.19 -6.17
CA THR A 92 5.40 -2.30 -5.25
C THR A 92 4.67 -3.54 -5.75
N THR A 93 5.14 -4.73 -5.37
CA THR A 93 4.48 -6.01 -5.59
C THR A 93 3.91 -6.56 -4.29
N PHE A 94 2.87 -7.39 -4.40
CA PHE A 94 2.13 -7.91 -3.27
C PHE A 94 2.14 -9.44 -3.26
N ALA A 95 2.32 -10.05 -2.10
CA ALA A 95 2.25 -11.49 -1.93
C ALA A 95 1.50 -11.85 -0.65
N LEU A 96 0.54 -12.78 -0.74
CA LEU A 96 -0.20 -13.30 0.40
C LEU A 96 0.38 -14.66 0.81
N THR A 97 0.83 -14.77 2.04
CA THR A 97 1.22 -16.04 2.66
C THR A 97 0.17 -16.45 3.67
N LYS A 98 -0.47 -17.61 3.40
CA LYS A 98 -1.40 -18.28 4.33
C LYS A 98 -0.81 -19.62 4.75
N ALA A 99 -0.95 -19.95 6.02
CA ALA A 99 -0.55 -21.27 6.52
C ALA A 99 -1.43 -22.41 5.96
N GLU A 100 -2.64 -22.11 5.46
CA GLU A 100 -3.71 -23.12 5.27
C GLU A 100 -4.19 -23.28 3.82
N SER A 101 -3.81 -22.40 2.88
CA SER A 101 -4.22 -22.50 1.48
C SER A 101 -3.39 -21.61 0.56
N PRO A 102 -3.03 -22.09 -0.66
CA PRO A 102 -2.25 -21.29 -1.63
C PRO A 102 -3.08 -20.27 -2.41
N THR A 103 -4.33 -20.01 -2.04
CA THR A 103 -5.18 -19.09 -2.80
C THR A 103 -4.83 -17.63 -2.49
N SER A 104 -4.75 -16.82 -3.54
CA SER A 104 -4.51 -15.35 -3.46
C SER A 104 -5.77 -14.57 -3.08
N ILE A 105 -6.83 -15.22 -2.63
CA ILE A 105 -8.14 -14.62 -2.37
C ILE A 105 -8.54 -14.87 -0.93
N LEU A 106 -8.99 -13.80 -0.26
CA LEU A 106 -9.59 -13.82 1.07
C LEU A 106 -11.00 -13.25 0.99
N TYR A 107 -11.95 -13.91 1.63
CA TYR A 107 -13.28 -13.37 1.88
C TYR A 107 -13.38 -12.94 3.34
N PHE A 108 -14.33 -12.07 3.65
CA PHE A 108 -14.66 -11.71 5.02
C PHE A 108 -16.13 -12.01 5.28
N ASN A 109 -16.43 -12.57 6.45
CA ASN A 109 -17.81 -12.79 6.88
C ASN A 109 -18.42 -11.51 7.49
N LEU A 110 -19.69 -11.58 7.89
CA LEU A 110 -20.39 -10.45 8.51
C LEU A 110 -19.81 -9.97 9.85
N LEU A 111 -18.90 -10.73 10.44
CA LEU A 111 -18.13 -10.34 11.64
C LEU A 111 -16.75 -9.75 11.29
N GLY A 112 -16.42 -9.65 10.00
CA GLY A 112 -15.13 -9.18 9.51
C GLY A 112 -14.01 -10.22 9.63
N GLN A 113 -14.32 -11.49 9.96
CA GLN A 113 -13.34 -12.56 10.07
C GLN A 113 -12.99 -13.12 8.69
N PRO A 114 -11.70 -13.45 8.44
CA PRO A 114 -11.29 -14.00 7.15
C PRO A 114 -11.81 -15.44 6.95
N THR A 115 -12.36 -15.69 5.77
CA THR A 115 -12.96 -16.97 5.38
C THR A 115 -12.42 -17.45 4.04
N SER A 116 -12.59 -18.74 3.76
CA SER A 116 -12.18 -19.39 2.51
C SER A 116 -13.12 -19.11 1.34
N GLY A 117 -14.30 -18.54 1.58
CA GLY A 117 -15.31 -18.28 0.57
C GLY A 117 -16.39 -17.32 1.08
N SER A 118 -17.29 -16.92 0.19
CA SER A 118 -18.39 -15.99 0.48
C SER A 118 -19.60 -16.64 1.15
N ALA A 119 -19.64 -17.96 1.27
CA ALA A 119 -20.76 -18.67 1.89
C ALA A 119 -20.83 -18.39 3.40
N THR A 120 -22.05 -18.36 3.95
CA THR A 120 -22.29 -18.09 5.38
C THR A 120 -21.64 -19.12 6.32
N ASN A 121 -21.37 -20.33 5.82
CA ASN A 121 -20.72 -21.42 6.52
C ASN A 121 -19.30 -21.70 6.03
N ALA A 122 -18.67 -20.73 5.32
CA ALA A 122 -17.30 -20.88 4.86
C ALA A 122 -16.34 -21.03 6.07
N ALA A 123 -15.33 -21.87 5.91
CA ALA A 123 -14.34 -22.11 6.96
C ALA A 123 -13.54 -20.84 7.24
N LEU A 124 -13.27 -20.56 8.52
CA LEU A 124 -12.34 -19.52 8.93
C LEU A 124 -10.93 -19.87 8.45
N VAL A 125 -10.24 -18.88 7.95
CA VAL A 125 -8.83 -18.98 7.55
C VAL A 125 -7.98 -18.02 8.39
N CYS A 126 -6.66 -18.01 8.19
CA CYS A 126 -5.75 -17.22 9.00
C CYS A 126 -5.79 -17.58 10.50
N THR A 127 -6.05 -18.86 10.85
CA THR A 127 -6.09 -19.33 12.26
C THR A 127 -4.75 -19.11 12.95
N ASN A 128 -3.65 -19.25 12.23
CA ASN A 128 -2.29 -18.90 12.67
C ASN A 128 -1.80 -17.55 12.13
N GLY A 129 -2.72 -16.73 11.65
CA GLY A 129 -2.43 -15.47 11.01
C GLY A 129 -2.06 -15.59 9.52
N CYS A 130 -2.48 -14.61 8.73
CA CYS A 130 -2.04 -14.44 7.35
C CYS A 130 -1.08 -13.26 7.26
N THR A 131 -0.09 -13.37 6.39
CA THR A 131 0.86 -12.29 6.13
C THR A 131 0.71 -11.81 4.69
N ILE A 132 0.54 -10.51 4.50
CA ILE A 132 0.67 -9.87 3.19
C ILE A 132 2.00 -9.15 3.17
N THR A 133 2.88 -9.54 2.26
CA THR A 133 4.20 -8.92 2.06
C THR A 133 4.12 -7.98 0.87
N ILE A 134 4.62 -6.77 1.06
CA ILE A 134 4.72 -5.73 0.04
C ILE A 134 6.20 -5.52 -0.21
N THR A 135 6.62 -5.66 -1.47
CA THR A 135 8.01 -5.53 -1.88
C THR A 135 8.15 -4.37 -2.85
N ALA A 136 8.93 -3.37 -2.50
CA ALA A 136 9.24 -2.24 -3.37
C ALA A 136 10.31 -2.62 -4.41
N LYS A 137 10.42 -1.84 -5.50
CA LYS A 137 11.42 -2.05 -6.57
C LYS A 137 12.86 -2.04 -6.06
N ASN A 138 13.15 -1.32 -4.99
CA ASN A 138 14.46 -1.31 -4.31
C ASN A 138 14.69 -2.52 -3.38
N LYS A 139 13.80 -3.53 -3.40
CA LYS A 139 13.80 -4.74 -2.57
C LYS A 139 13.50 -4.51 -1.09
N GLN A 140 13.11 -3.33 -0.68
CA GLN A 140 12.59 -3.12 0.66
C GLN A 140 11.22 -3.79 0.80
N THR A 141 10.98 -4.38 1.96
CA THR A 141 9.75 -5.09 2.28
C THR A 141 9.03 -4.46 3.45
N ALA A 142 7.71 -4.50 3.40
CA ALA A 142 6.85 -4.18 4.52
C ALA A 142 5.74 -5.24 4.59
N SER A 143 5.31 -5.62 5.79
CA SER A 143 4.34 -6.70 5.94
C SER A 143 3.15 -6.28 6.79
N ILE A 144 2.01 -6.88 6.46
CA ILE A 144 0.73 -6.74 7.16
C ILE A 144 0.37 -8.11 7.72
N CYS A 145 -0.13 -8.13 8.95
CA CYS A 145 -0.76 -9.29 9.55
C CYS A 145 -2.28 -9.17 9.54
N ILE A 146 -2.96 -10.29 9.28
CA ILE A 146 -4.40 -10.47 9.50
C ILE A 146 -4.57 -11.68 10.40
N ASN A 147 -5.18 -11.52 11.57
CA ASN A 147 -5.46 -12.64 12.47
C ASN A 147 -6.82 -13.30 12.17
N SER A 148 -7.13 -14.40 12.85
CA SER A 148 -8.38 -15.14 12.69
C SER A 148 -9.64 -14.35 13.05
N GLN A 149 -9.51 -13.28 13.83
CA GLN A 149 -10.62 -12.39 14.19
C GLN A 149 -10.80 -11.23 13.20
N GLY A 150 -9.96 -11.18 12.14
CA GLY A 150 -10.00 -10.09 11.16
C GLY A 150 -9.24 -8.83 11.56
N TYR A 151 -8.50 -8.85 12.65
CA TYR A 151 -7.69 -7.69 13.01
C TYR A 151 -6.50 -7.54 12.05
N VAL A 152 -6.41 -6.39 11.40
CA VAL A 152 -5.39 -6.02 10.41
C VAL A 152 -4.40 -5.05 11.03
N TYR A 153 -3.11 -5.40 11.05
CA TYR A 153 -2.08 -4.57 11.69
C TYR A 153 -0.73 -4.67 10.98
N LYS A 154 0.14 -3.71 11.27
CA LYS A 154 1.52 -3.67 10.77
C LYS A 154 2.33 -4.78 11.42
N LYS A 155 2.93 -5.65 10.65
CA LYS A 155 3.86 -6.66 11.15
C LYS A 155 5.18 -5.99 11.52
N LYS A 156 5.71 -6.28 12.71
CA LYS A 156 7.09 -5.98 13.11
C LYS A 156 8.02 -7.09 12.64
N ASP A 157 9.31 -6.79 12.47
CA ASP A 157 10.28 -7.70 11.83
C ASP A 157 10.38 -9.07 12.52
N ASP A 158 10.26 -9.16 13.84
CA ASP A 158 10.35 -10.41 14.61
C ASP A 158 8.99 -10.98 15.02
N GLU A 159 7.88 -10.43 14.53
CA GLU A 159 6.55 -10.82 14.96
C GLU A 159 6.00 -11.96 14.08
N VAL A 160 5.38 -12.95 14.72
CA VAL A 160 4.59 -13.97 14.02
C VAL A 160 3.14 -13.54 14.03
N CYS A 161 2.52 -13.47 12.83
CA CYS A 161 1.11 -13.13 12.71
C CYS A 161 0.23 -14.15 13.45
N GLY A 162 -0.82 -13.66 14.11
CA GLY A 162 -1.81 -14.53 14.76
C GLY A 162 -1.59 -14.81 16.25
N LYS A 163 -0.56 -14.22 16.84
CA LYS A 163 -0.38 -14.24 18.30
C LYS A 163 -0.89 -12.97 18.95
#